data_89f64b4e308677aac51103775a7430c8
#
_entry.id   89f64b4e308677aac51103775a7430c8
#
_cell.length_a   1.000
_cell.length_b   1.000
_cell.length_c   1.000
_cell.angle_alpha   90.00
_cell.angle_beta   90.00
_cell.angle_gamma   90.00
#
_symmetry.space_group_name_H-M   'P 1'
#
loop_
_entity.id
_entity.type
_entity.pdbx_description
1 polymer ?
#
loop_
_entity_poly.entity_id
_entity_poly.type
_entity_poly.pdbx_seq_one_letter_code
_entity_poly.pdbx_strand_id
1 'polypeptide(L)'
;MNGSTAEPVLLPGERLEPLARGVSVIVGGAHTFNTDTILLAAYSLPRKGEICADFGTGSGTIPLVWCARADPAFVGAVELQEDACSMLERSASLNGFTGKIRVIREDIKNLSSSGILLKGTLDRIACNPPYKPAGTGIQSEDGSARLARHETACVFSDIAAAASTLLRWGGRFCFCMRPERLCETLEILHAAGLEPKRLRFVQQRQEKAPFLFLAEAVRGGKPGLRVEPVLLVEVGNGSWSEEMLAVYGEYKENHR
;
A
#
# COMPACT_ATOMS: atom_id res chain seq x y z
N MET A 1 18.32 -25.77 -13.44
CA MET A 1 19.34 -25.10 -12.65
C MET A 1 18.76 -24.94 -11.26
N ASN A 2 19.25 -25.74 -10.30
CA ASN A 2 18.80 -25.71 -8.91
C ASN A 2 19.33 -24.44 -8.26
N GLY A 3 18.51 -23.41 -8.19
CA GLY A 3 18.78 -22.26 -7.35
C GLY A 3 18.71 -22.71 -5.90
N SER A 4 19.82 -22.75 -5.19
CA SER A 4 19.86 -22.84 -3.74
C SER A 4 19.08 -21.64 -3.18
N THR A 5 17.85 -21.88 -2.74
CA THR A 5 17.11 -20.91 -1.93
C THR A 5 17.80 -20.87 -0.57
N ALA A 6 18.69 -19.87 -0.38
CA ALA A 6 19.23 -19.60 0.95
C ALA A 6 18.05 -19.40 1.91
N GLU A 7 18.09 -20.07 3.06
CA GLU A 7 17.09 -19.84 4.10
C GLU A 7 17.08 -18.36 4.45
N PRO A 8 15.87 -17.75 4.58
CA PRO A 8 15.78 -16.33 4.90
C PRO A 8 16.37 -16.08 6.29
N VAL A 9 17.22 -15.05 6.40
CA VAL A 9 17.73 -14.59 7.68
C VAL A 9 16.61 -13.85 8.40
N LEU A 10 15.99 -14.49 9.40
CA LEU A 10 15.01 -13.88 10.28
C LEU A 10 15.68 -13.36 11.55
N LEU A 11 15.34 -12.15 11.96
CA LEU A 11 15.78 -11.59 13.24
C LEU A 11 14.80 -12.00 14.37
N PRO A 12 15.19 -11.88 15.67
CA PRO A 12 14.30 -12.20 16.77
C PRO A 12 12.95 -11.46 16.67
N GLY A 13 11.85 -12.21 16.77
CA GLY A 13 10.49 -11.68 16.67
C GLY A 13 9.95 -11.52 15.25
N GLU A 14 10.73 -11.86 14.24
CA GLU A 14 10.27 -11.89 12.84
C GLU A 14 9.76 -13.27 12.45
N ARG A 15 8.87 -13.31 11.46
CA ARG A 15 8.37 -14.52 10.84
C ARG A 15 8.10 -14.31 9.35
N LEU A 16 8.05 -15.39 8.61
CA LEU A 16 7.58 -15.37 7.22
C LEU A 16 6.06 -15.52 7.17
N GLU A 17 5.46 -14.66 6.35
CA GLU A 17 4.05 -14.75 5.98
C GLU A 17 3.96 -15.01 4.47
N PRO A 18 3.20 -16.02 4.05
CA PRO A 18 3.01 -16.29 2.64
C PRO A 18 2.16 -15.19 2.00
N LEU A 19 2.49 -14.84 0.76
CA LEU A 19 1.69 -13.99 -0.12
C LEU A 19 1.26 -14.79 -1.35
N ALA A 20 0.56 -14.13 -2.27
CA ALA A 20 0.14 -14.76 -3.51
C ALA A 20 1.31 -15.30 -4.35
N ARG A 21 1.10 -16.39 -5.08
CA ARG A 21 2.03 -16.98 -6.05
C ARG A 21 3.41 -17.37 -5.49
N GLY A 22 3.43 -17.96 -4.31
CA GLY A 22 4.66 -18.49 -3.71
C GLY A 22 5.64 -17.44 -3.21
N VAL A 23 5.23 -16.17 -3.17
CA VAL A 23 6.00 -15.07 -2.58
C VAL A 23 5.76 -15.03 -1.09
N SER A 24 6.80 -14.75 -0.31
CA SER A 24 6.71 -14.58 1.13
C SER A 24 7.23 -13.21 1.56
N VAL A 25 6.68 -12.67 2.63
CA VAL A 25 7.11 -11.42 3.25
C VAL A 25 7.60 -11.66 4.67
N ILE A 26 8.69 -11.02 5.07
CA ILE A 26 9.16 -10.99 6.45
C ILE A 26 8.35 -9.92 7.19
N VAL A 27 7.72 -10.31 8.28
CA VAL A 27 6.96 -9.42 9.16
C VAL A 27 7.42 -9.59 10.60
N GLY A 28 7.27 -8.55 11.42
CA GLY A 28 7.65 -8.61 12.83
C GLY A 28 7.29 -7.34 13.58
N GLY A 29 7.14 -7.40 14.90
CA GLY A 29 6.82 -6.26 15.73
C GLY A 29 5.55 -5.53 15.27
N ALA A 30 5.66 -4.22 15.02
CA ALA A 30 4.57 -3.38 14.51
C ALA A 30 4.38 -3.48 12.99
N HIS A 31 5.31 -4.12 12.28
CA HIS A 31 5.32 -4.18 10.81
C HIS A 31 4.68 -5.48 10.32
N THR A 32 3.37 -5.52 10.40
CA THR A 32 2.51 -6.55 9.82
C THR A 32 1.62 -5.93 8.77
N PHE A 33 1.06 -6.75 7.90
CA PHE A 33 0.05 -6.28 6.96
C PHE A 33 -1.35 -6.73 7.38
N ASN A 34 -2.35 -6.07 6.87
CA ASN A 34 -3.76 -6.36 7.11
C ASN A 34 -4.53 -6.56 5.79
N THR A 35 -5.80 -6.87 5.90
CA THR A 35 -6.70 -7.02 4.76
C THR A 35 -6.72 -5.79 3.86
N ASP A 36 -6.67 -4.58 4.42
CA ASP A 36 -6.68 -3.32 3.68
C ASP A 36 -5.50 -3.24 2.71
N THR A 37 -4.29 -3.65 3.17
CA THR A 37 -3.07 -3.69 2.35
C THR A 37 -3.20 -4.67 1.19
N ILE A 38 -3.74 -5.87 1.42
CA ILE A 38 -3.93 -6.88 0.37
C ILE A 38 -4.98 -6.43 -0.65
N LEU A 39 -6.10 -5.85 -0.18
CA LEU A 39 -7.13 -5.28 -1.05
C LEU A 39 -6.57 -4.15 -1.91
N LEU A 40 -5.78 -3.24 -1.32
CA LEU A 40 -5.15 -2.17 -2.07
C LEU A 40 -4.14 -2.70 -3.07
N ALA A 41 -3.31 -3.67 -2.71
CA ALA A 41 -2.36 -4.30 -3.63
C ALA A 41 -3.05 -4.88 -4.88
N ALA A 42 -4.20 -5.55 -4.69
CA ALA A 42 -5.00 -6.10 -5.79
C ALA A 42 -5.69 -5.02 -6.61
N TYR A 43 -6.29 -3.99 -5.96
CA TYR A 43 -6.98 -2.89 -6.62
C TYR A 43 -6.04 -2.01 -7.46
N SER A 44 -4.82 -1.85 -7.00
CA SER A 44 -3.79 -1.00 -7.59
C SER A 44 -2.79 -1.75 -8.47
N LEU A 45 -3.07 -2.99 -8.90
CA LEU A 45 -2.15 -3.76 -9.72
C LEU A 45 -1.64 -2.93 -10.91
N PRO A 46 -0.31 -2.78 -11.08
CA PRO A 46 0.27 -2.09 -12.21
C PRO A 46 0.12 -2.91 -13.50
N ARG A 47 0.39 -2.27 -14.61
CA ARG A 47 0.62 -2.99 -15.87
C ARG A 47 2.07 -3.45 -15.94
N LYS A 48 2.32 -4.50 -16.71
CA LYS A 48 3.68 -4.95 -16.99
C LYS A 48 4.54 -3.80 -17.52
N GLY A 49 5.71 -3.63 -16.93
CA GLY A 49 6.67 -2.60 -17.33
C GLY A 49 6.41 -1.19 -16.78
N GLU A 50 5.34 -0.96 -15.99
CA GLU A 50 5.12 0.34 -15.33
C GLU A 50 6.23 0.63 -14.30
N ILE A 51 6.53 1.92 -14.12
CA ILE A 51 7.42 2.45 -13.09
C ILE A 51 6.55 2.91 -11.93
N CYS A 52 6.67 2.25 -10.78
CA CYS A 52 5.75 2.40 -9.67
C CYS A 52 6.43 2.87 -8.39
N ALA A 53 5.64 3.32 -7.43
CA ALA A 53 6.07 3.49 -6.04
C ALA A 53 4.96 3.08 -5.07
N ASP A 54 5.37 2.69 -3.86
CA ASP A 54 4.49 2.42 -2.72
C ASP A 54 4.93 3.30 -1.56
N PHE A 55 4.06 4.17 -1.09
CA PHE A 55 4.33 5.16 -0.05
C PHE A 55 3.89 4.67 1.32
N GLY A 56 4.82 4.61 2.28
CA GLY A 56 4.59 3.98 3.56
C GLY A 56 4.46 2.46 3.41
N THR A 57 5.43 1.86 2.73
CA THR A 57 5.36 0.46 2.28
C THR A 57 5.36 -0.56 3.42
N GLY A 58 5.78 -0.17 4.63
CA GLY A 58 5.95 -1.08 5.76
C GLY A 58 6.88 -2.24 5.40
N SER A 59 6.47 -3.47 5.70
CA SER A 59 7.23 -4.67 5.34
C SER A 59 7.25 -5.01 3.84
N GLY A 60 6.57 -4.22 2.99
CA GLY A 60 6.67 -4.34 1.54
C GLY A 60 5.65 -5.26 0.88
N THR A 61 4.51 -5.49 1.50
CA THR A 61 3.46 -6.37 0.96
C THR A 61 2.99 -5.95 -0.43
N ILE A 62 2.72 -4.65 -0.66
CA ILE A 62 2.26 -4.14 -1.96
C ILE A 62 3.31 -4.35 -3.06
N PRO A 63 4.57 -3.90 -2.90
CA PRO A 63 5.63 -4.14 -3.89
C PRO A 63 5.83 -5.62 -4.24
N LEU A 64 5.83 -6.49 -3.24
CA LEU A 64 6.00 -7.93 -3.44
C LEU A 64 4.85 -8.54 -4.25
N VAL A 65 3.60 -8.20 -3.90
CA VAL A 65 2.41 -8.64 -4.66
C VAL A 65 2.45 -8.11 -6.09
N TRP A 66 2.84 -6.85 -6.30
CA TRP A 66 2.95 -6.27 -7.64
C TRP A 66 4.01 -6.99 -8.49
N CYS A 67 5.18 -7.26 -7.93
CA CYS A 67 6.23 -7.99 -8.64
C CYS A 67 5.80 -9.42 -9.00
N ALA A 68 5.08 -10.10 -8.09
CA ALA A 68 4.59 -11.46 -8.30
C ALA A 68 3.47 -11.55 -9.36
N ARG A 69 2.59 -10.55 -9.41
CA ARG A 69 1.34 -10.63 -10.20
C ARG A 69 1.36 -9.83 -11.50
N ALA A 70 2.15 -8.76 -11.57
CA ALA A 70 2.04 -7.76 -12.63
C ALA A 70 3.36 -7.44 -13.37
N ASP A 71 4.51 -7.82 -12.82
CA ASP A 71 5.82 -7.64 -13.43
C ASP A 71 6.14 -6.17 -13.80
N PRO A 72 6.07 -5.20 -12.85
CA PRO A 72 6.49 -3.82 -13.10
C PRO A 72 7.98 -3.75 -13.46
N ALA A 73 8.39 -2.70 -14.17
CA ALA A 73 9.81 -2.47 -14.47
C ALA A 73 10.59 -2.04 -13.22
N PHE A 74 9.95 -1.27 -12.35
CA PHE A 74 10.55 -0.72 -11.13
C PHE A 74 9.49 -0.42 -10.09
N VAL A 75 9.82 -0.63 -8.81
CA VAL A 75 9.01 -0.22 -7.67
C VAL A 75 9.88 0.50 -6.64
N GLY A 76 9.68 1.79 -6.44
CA GLY A 76 10.25 2.54 -5.33
C GLY A 76 9.42 2.31 -4.07
N ALA A 77 9.93 1.56 -3.13
CA ALA A 77 9.25 1.25 -1.86
C ALA A 77 9.73 2.22 -0.78
N VAL A 78 8.89 3.20 -0.44
CA VAL A 78 9.24 4.30 0.46
C VAL A 78 8.77 3.98 1.87
N GLU A 79 9.70 4.04 2.82
CA GLU A 79 9.43 3.80 4.24
C GLU A 79 10.37 4.65 5.11
N LEU A 80 9.88 5.12 6.24
CA LEU A 80 10.67 5.93 7.16
C LEU A 80 11.44 5.07 8.19
N GLN A 81 10.84 3.95 8.58
CA GLN A 81 11.32 3.10 9.67
C GLN A 81 12.36 2.10 9.18
N GLU A 82 13.53 2.10 9.83
CA GLU A 82 14.68 1.30 9.43
C GLU A 82 14.45 -0.21 9.49
N ASP A 83 13.76 -0.67 10.52
CA ASP A 83 13.44 -2.09 10.70
C ASP A 83 12.50 -2.60 9.58
N ALA A 84 11.49 -1.83 9.19
CA ALA A 84 10.62 -2.15 8.07
C ALA A 84 11.39 -2.18 6.74
N CYS A 85 12.27 -1.20 6.51
CA CYS A 85 13.16 -1.19 5.34
C CYS A 85 14.02 -2.47 5.28
N SER A 86 14.62 -2.86 6.40
CA SER A 86 15.44 -4.09 6.49
C SER A 86 14.63 -5.35 6.21
N MET A 87 13.39 -5.45 6.72
CA MET A 87 12.50 -6.58 6.43
C MET A 87 12.19 -6.66 4.93
N LEU A 88 11.89 -5.52 4.30
CA LEU A 88 11.58 -5.47 2.87
C LEU A 88 12.80 -5.82 2.01
N GLU A 89 13.98 -5.31 2.33
CA GLU A 89 15.21 -5.66 1.59
C GLU A 89 15.47 -7.18 1.59
N ARG A 90 15.33 -7.82 2.74
CA ARG A 90 15.48 -9.27 2.86
C ARG A 90 14.34 -10.03 2.18
N SER A 91 13.10 -9.51 2.26
CA SER A 91 11.95 -10.08 1.54
C SER A 91 12.13 -9.97 0.02
N ALA A 92 12.60 -8.83 -0.49
CA ALA A 92 12.89 -8.65 -1.91
C ALA A 92 13.98 -9.60 -2.39
N SER A 93 15.04 -9.79 -1.59
CA SER A 93 16.12 -10.74 -1.86
C SER A 93 15.60 -12.19 -1.88
N LEU A 94 14.83 -12.59 -0.88
CA LEU A 94 14.24 -13.92 -0.76
C LEU A 94 13.42 -14.31 -2.01
N ASN A 95 12.65 -13.34 -2.54
CA ASN A 95 11.76 -13.56 -3.67
C ASN A 95 12.41 -13.24 -5.04
N GLY A 96 13.69 -12.90 -5.10
CA GLY A 96 14.39 -12.58 -6.34
C GLY A 96 14.01 -11.24 -6.98
N PHE A 97 13.52 -10.27 -6.18
CA PHE A 97 13.05 -8.97 -6.66
C PHE A 97 14.00 -7.80 -6.39
N THR A 98 15.26 -8.06 -5.96
CA THR A 98 16.27 -7.01 -5.70
C THR A 98 16.56 -6.11 -6.90
N GLY A 99 16.40 -6.61 -8.11
CA GLY A 99 16.55 -5.83 -9.34
C GLY A 99 15.34 -4.96 -9.70
N LYS A 100 14.21 -5.16 -9.03
CA LYS A 100 12.94 -4.45 -9.32
C LYS A 100 12.47 -3.55 -8.18
N ILE A 101 12.64 -3.99 -6.94
CA ILE A 101 12.25 -3.23 -5.75
C ILE A 101 13.48 -2.48 -5.22
N ARG A 102 13.36 -1.15 -5.15
CA ARG A 102 14.33 -0.29 -4.48
C ARG A 102 13.71 0.21 -3.19
N VAL A 103 14.27 -0.19 -2.06
CA VAL A 103 13.88 0.36 -0.75
C VAL A 103 14.45 1.78 -0.62
N ILE A 104 13.61 2.71 -0.24
CA ILE A 104 13.92 4.14 -0.11
C ILE A 104 13.55 4.55 1.31
N ARG A 105 14.57 4.67 2.16
CA ARG A 105 14.37 5.17 3.52
C ARG A 105 14.30 6.70 3.48
N GLU A 106 13.09 7.24 3.39
CA GLU A 106 12.84 8.68 3.31
C GLU A 106 11.45 9.03 3.84
N ASP A 107 11.31 10.26 4.35
CA ASP A 107 9.99 10.83 4.64
C ASP A 107 9.28 11.20 3.33
N ILE A 108 8.02 10.80 3.18
CA ILE A 108 7.20 11.11 2.01
C ILE A 108 7.17 12.61 1.72
N LYS A 109 7.20 13.45 2.75
CA LYS A 109 7.22 14.92 2.63
C LYS A 109 8.45 15.44 1.87
N ASN A 110 9.56 14.73 1.95
CA ASN A 110 10.82 15.12 1.32
C ASN A 110 10.98 14.56 -0.10
N LEU A 111 10.20 13.58 -0.51
CA LEU A 111 10.37 12.87 -1.79
C LEU A 111 10.42 13.82 -3.00
N SER A 112 9.58 14.85 -2.99
CA SER A 112 9.50 15.81 -4.10
C SER A 112 10.75 16.68 -4.23
N SER A 113 11.55 16.82 -3.18
CA SER A 113 12.77 17.66 -3.13
C SER A 113 14.06 16.86 -3.10
N SER A 114 14.04 15.63 -2.63
CA SER A 114 15.24 14.77 -2.47
C SER A 114 15.89 14.34 -3.79
N GLY A 115 15.14 14.33 -4.89
CA GLY A 115 15.63 13.85 -6.19
C GLY A 115 15.83 12.33 -6.27
N ILE A 116 15.49 11.59 -5.21
CA ILE A 116 15.62 10.11 -5.17
C ILE A 116 14.69 9.45 -6.19
N LEU A 117 13.48 9.96 -6.31
CA LEU A 117 12.52 9.64 -7.36
C LEU A 117 12.34 10.88 -8.27
N LEU A 118 12.42 10.67 -9.58
CA LEU A 118 12.33 11.75 -10.55
C LEU A 118 10.89 12.25 -10.68
N LYS A 119 10.72 13.57 -10.70
CA LYS A 119 9.41 14.24 -10.87
C LYS A 119 8.80 13.86 -12.22
N GLY A 120 7.51 13.57 -12.22
CA GLY A 120 6.75 13.32 -13.45
C GLY A 120 7.12 12.03 -14.19
N THR A 121 7.69 11.03 -13.51
CA THR A 121 8.13 9.78 -14.16
C THR A 121 7.35 8.54 -13.74
N LEU A 122 6.67 8.57 -12.60
CA LEU A 122 5.96 7.39 -12.11
C LEU A 122 4.62 7.18 -12.84
N ASP A 123 4.36 5.95 -13.23
CA ASP A 123 3.08 5.54 -13.82
C ASP A 123 2.01 5.34 -12.76
N ARG A 124 2.42 4.80 -11.60
CA ARG A 124 1.52 4.41 -10.52
C ARG A 124 2.15 4.60 -9.16
N ILE A 125 1.34 5.10 -8.23
CA ILE A 125 1.68 5.16 -6.81
C ILE A 125 0.56 4.49 -6.03
N ALA A 126 0.90 3.63 -5.04
CA ALA A 126 -0.01 3.19 -4.01
C ALA A 126 0.35 3.82 -2.66
N CYS A 127 -0.64 3.92 -1.78
CA CYS A 127 -0.45 4.28 -0.39
C CYS A 127 -1.58 3.69 0.47
N ASN A 128 -1.23 2.95 1.50
CA ASN A 128 -2.13 2.60 2.59
C ASN A 128 -1.82 3.55 3.77
N PRO A 129 -2.42 4.75 3.81
CA PRO A 129 -2.02 5.78 4.77
C PRO A 129 -2.55 5.46 6.17
N PRO A 130 -1.94 6.01 7.23
CA PRO A 130 -2.49 5.91 8.57
C PRO A 130 -3.87 6.60 8.60
N TYR A 131 -4.89 5.88 9.10
CA TYR A 131 -6.28 6.36 9.06
C TYR A 131 -6.62 7.41 10.12
N LYS A 132 -5.80 7.54 11.16
CA LYS A 132 -6.06 8.48 12.24
C LYS A 132 -5.54 9.87 11.87
N PRO A 133 -6.34 10.94 12.08
CA PRO A 133 -5.84 12.30 12.00
C PRO A 133 -4.68 12.49 13.00
N ALA A 134 -3.73 13.32 12.64
CA ALA A 134 -2.68 13.73 13.56
C ALA A 134 -3.35 14.31 14.84
N GLY A 135 -3.06 13.74 16.02
CA GLY A 135 -3.58 14.22 17.31
C GLY A 135 -4.76 13.46 17.92
N THR A 136 -5.36 12.45 17.27
CA THR A 136 -6.53 11.71 17.79
C THR A 136 -6.24 10.32 18.40
N GLY A 137 -4.99 10.02 18.76
CA GLY A 137 -4.62 8.75 19.40
C GLY A 137 -5.10 8.64 20.85
N ILE A 138 -5.75 7.51 21.22
CA ILE A 138 -5.97 7.14 22.63
C ILE A 138 -4.61 7.10 23.32
N GLN A 139 -4.51 7.76 24.49
CA GLN A 139 -3.29 7.84 25.27
C GLN A 139 -2.85 6.45 25.73
N SER A 140 -1.81 5.92 25.12
CA SER A 140 -1.03 4.84 25.73
C SER A 140 0.04 5.47 26.64
N GLU A 141 0.19 4.97 27.86
CA GLU A 141 0.96 5.57 28.96
C GLU A 141 2.49 5.63 28.77
N ASP A 142 3.04 5.19 27.65
CA ASP A 142 4.49 5.27 27.39
C ASP A 142 4.90 6.57 26.71
N GLY A 143 5.45 7.47 27.52
CA GLY A 143 5.84 8.84 27.13
C GLY A 143 6.89 8.94 26.01
N SER A 144 7.75 7.94 25.78
CA SER A 144 8.77 7.95 24.72
C SER A 144 8.20 7.73 23.32
N ALA A 145 7.14 6.91 23.20
CA ALA A 145 6.43 6.69 21.94
C ALA A 145 5.56 7.88 21.53
N ARG A 146 5.34 8.86 22.42
CA ARG A 146 4.48 10.02 22.22
C ARG A 146 5.19 11.14 21.44
N LEU A 147 6.47 11.42 21.74
CA LEU A 147 7.25 12.46 21.04
C LEU A 147 7.49 12.10 19.56
N ALA A 148 7.86 10.85 19.28
CA ALA A 148 8.17 10.40 17.92
C ALA A 148 6.93 10.36 16.98
N ARG A 149 5.70 10.27 17.53
CA ARG A 149 4.46 10.21 16.75
C ARG A 149 3.82 11.58 16.48
N HIS A 150 4.16 12.62 17.23
CA HIS A 150 3.56 13.95 17.08
C HIS A 150 4.32 14.86 16.11
N GLU A 151 5.62 14.65 15.93
CA GLU A 151 6.44 15.55 15.08
C GLU A 151 6.55 15.13 13.62
N THR A 152 6.15 13.90 13.27
CA THR A 152 6.38 13.32 11.93
C THR A 152 5.15 12.76 11.22
N ALA A 153 3.94 12.93 11.73
CA ALA A 153 2.76 12.39 11.05
C ALA A 153 2.59 13.04 9.68
N CYS A 154 2.89 12.28 8.62
CA CYS A 154 2.55 12.63 7.26
C CYS A 154 1.03 12.63 7.13
N VAL A 155 0.44 13.75 6.78
CA VAL A 155 -1.00 13.86 6.56
C VAL A 155 -1.35 13.55 5.09
N PHE A 156 -2.59 13.19 4.82
CA PHE A 156 -2.99 12.77 3.46
C PHE A 156 -2.73 13.84 2.39
N SER A 157 -2.78 15.13 2.75
CA SER A 157 -2.41 16.23 1.84
C SER A 157 -0.95 16.21 1.41
N ASP A 158 -0.03 15.84 2.31
CA ASP A 158 1.39 15.71 1.98
C ASP A 158 1.61 14.53 1.01
N ILE A 159 0.93 13.41 1.26
CA ILE A 159 0.96 12.22 0.40
C ILE A 159 0.42 12.57 -1.00
N ALA A 160 -0.72 13.25 -1.09
CA ALA A 160 -1.32 13.66 -2.35
C ALA A 160 -0.43 14.63 -3.14
N ALA A 161 0.19 15.58 -2.46
CA ALA A 161 1.12 16.54 -3.07
C ALA A 161 2.38 15.84 -3.62
N ALA A 162 2.98 14.93 -2.84
CA ALA A 162 4.12 14.13 -3.28
C ALA A 162 3.72 13.24 -4.48
N ALA A 163 2.58 12.55 -4.41
CA ALA A 163 2.08 11.73 -5.49
C ALA A 163 1.85 12.54 -6.78
N SER A 164 1.20 13.69 -6.67
CA SER A 164 0.98 14.59 -7.81
C SER A 164 2.29 15.04 -8.46
N THR A 165 3.31 15.33 -7.65
CA THR A 165 4.61 15.78 -8.17
C THR A 165 5.37 14.67 -8.89
N LEU A 166 5.34 13.45 -8.38
CA LEU A 166 6.15 12.34 -8.86
C LEU A 166 5.48 11.55 -10.00
N LEU A 167 4.14 11.48 -10.03
CA LEU A 167 3.41 10.86 -11.13
C LEU A 167 3.66 11.61 -12.45
N ARG A 168 3.76 10.89 -13.55
CA ARG A 168 3.65 11.49 -14.88
C ARG A 168 2.22 11.98 -15.15
N TRP A 169 2.03 12.79 -16.16
CA TRP A 169 0.70 13.17 -16.61
C TRP A 169 -0.10 11.92 -17.05
N GLY A 170 -1.30 11.76 -16.54
CA GLY A 170 -2.09 10.53 -16.71
C GLY A 170 -1.68 9.37 -15.80
N GLY A 171 -0.66 9.56 -14.95
CA GLY A 171 -0.26 8.59 -13.92
C GLY A 171 -1.34 8.46 -12.84
N ARG A 172 -1.31 7.36 -12.10
CA ARG A 172 -2.39 6.91 -11.20
C ARG A 172 -1.93 6.87 -9.76
N PHE A 173 -2.69 7.49 -8.89
CA PHE A 173 -2.55 7.38 -7.44
C PHE A 173 -3.67 6.49 -6.89
N CYS A 174 -3.33 5.37 -6.26
CA CYS A 174 -4.24 4.41 -5.66
C CYS A 174 -4.04 4.39 -4.15
N PHE A 175 -5.13 4.40 -3.40
CA PHE A 175 -5.07 4.38 -1.94
C PHE A 175 -6.33 3.78 -1.34
N CYS A 176 -6.31 3.49 -0.04
CA CYS A 176 -7.49 3.12 0.72
C CYS A 176 -7.69 4.09 1.88
N MET A 177 -8.94 4.26 2.31
CA MET A 177 -9.29 5.17 3.40
C MET A 177 -10.61 4.77 4.05
N ARG A 178 -10.85 5.27 5.25
CA ARG A 178 -12.13 5.10 5.95
C ARG A 178 -13.23 5.95 5.31
N PRO A 179 -14.48 5.43 5.17
CA PRO A 179 -15.59 6.15 4.51
C PRO A 179 -15.88 7.52 5.09
N GLU A 180 -15.67 7.70 6.40
CA GLU A 180 -15.91 8.97 7.10
C GLU A 180 -15.05 10.12 6.56
N ARG A 181 -13.93 9.80 5.93
CA ARG A 181 -12.99 10.76 5.35
C ARG A 181 -13.16 10.97 3.85
N LEU A 182 -14.23 10.44 3.25
CA LEU A 182 -14.41 10.49 1.80
C LEU A 182 -14.44 11.93 1.26
N CYS A 183 -15.28 12.80 1.84
CA CYS A 183 -15.41 14.18 1.37
C CYS A 183 -14.08 14.94 1.47
N GLU A 184 -13.45 14.92 2.66
CA GLU A 184 -12.11 15.51 2.87
C GLU A 184 -11.08 14.99 1.87
N THR A 185 -11.10 13.69 1.63
CA THR A 185 -10.15 13.03 0.72
C THR A 185 -10.32 13.54 -0.72
N LEU A 186 -11.56 13.66 -1.20
CA LEU A 186 -11.84 14.15 -2.55
C LEU A 186 -11.41 15.62 -2.71
N GLU A 187 -11.63 16.46 -1.70
CA GLU A 187 -11.18 17.86 -1.70
C GLU A 187 -9.64 17.97 -1.78
N ILE A 188 -8.92 17.17 -0.98
CA ILE A 188 -7.46 17.12 -0.99
C ILE A 188 -6.93 16.68 -2.37
N LEU A 189 -7.53 15.66 -2.97
CA LEU A 189 -7.13 15.19 -4.30
C LEU A 189 -7.30 16.27 -5.37
N HIS A 190 -8.44 16.95 -5.40
CA HIS A 190 -8.68 18.07 -6.33
C HIS A 190 -7.66 19.19 -6.12
N ALA A 191 -7.39 19.59 -4.87
CA ALA A 191 -6.40 20.62 -4.57
C ALA A 191 -4.99 20.23 -5.04
N ALA A 192 -4.67 18.92 -5.04
CA ALA A 192 -3.40 18.39 -5.51
C ALA A 192 -3.35 18.16 -7.05
N GLY A 193 -4.42 18.44 -7.80
CA GLY A 193 -4.48 18.16 -9.25
C GLY A 193 -4.58 16.68 -9.61
N LEU A 194 -5.10 15.89 -8.68
CA LEU A 194 -5.38 14.46 -8.83
C LEU A 194 -6.89 14.26 -8.98
N GLU A 195 -7.35 13.95 -10.17
CA GLU A 195 -8.78 13.75 -10.44
C GLU A 195 -9.23 12.35 -10.03
N PRO A 196 -10.19 12.19 -9.11
CA PRO A 196 -10.75 10.89 -8.74
C PRO A 196 -11.43 10.21 -9.93
N LYS A 197 -11.06 8.97 -10.22
CA LYS A 197 -11.55 8.22 -11.39
C LYS A 197 -12.27 6.94 -11.06
N ARG A 198 -11.86 6.27 -9.99
CA ARG A 198 -12.50 5.04 -9.53
C ARG A 198 -12.65 5.09 -8.01
N LEU A 199 -13.79 4.65 -7.54
CA LEU A 199 -14.12 4.50 -6.12
C LEU A 199 -14.80 3.15 -5.92
N ARG A 200 -14.35 2.40 -4.93
CA ARG A 200 -14.94 1.13 -4.57
C ARG A 200 -15.07 0.99 -3.07
N PHE A 201 -16.27 0.80 -2.57
CA PHE A 201 -16.49 0.50 -1.17
C PHE A 201 -16.24 -0.97 -0.86
N VAL A 202 -15.78 -1.24 0.37
CA VAL A 202 -15.60 -2.58 0.91
C VAL A 202 -16.49 -2.73 2.13
N GLN A 203 -17.28 -3.80 2.14
CA GLN A 203 -18.18 -4.16 3.25
C GLN A 203 -17.83 -5.55 3.78
N GLN A 204 -17.99 -5.75 5.08
CA GLN A 204 -17.84 -7.08 5.64
C GLN A 204 -18.90 -8.03 5.07
N ARG A 205 -20.17 -7.60 5.06
CA ARG A 205 -21.35 -8.30 4.54
C ARG A 205 -22.34 -7.30 3.95
N GLN A 206 -23.28 -7.77 3.17
CA GLN A 206 -24.26 -6.92 2.48
C GLN A 206 -25.06 -6.00 3.40
N GLU A 207 -25.39 -6.45 4.62
CA GLU A 207 -26.17 -5.68 5.61
C GLU A 207 -25.31 -4.76 6.49
N LYS A 208 -24.00 -4.75 6.35
CA LYS A 208 -23.11 -3.87 7.11
C LYS A 208 -22.74 -2.64 6.30
N ALA A 209 -22.53 -1.52 6.99
CA ALA A 209 -21.97 -0.33 6.35
C ALA A 209 -20.56 -0.60 5.83
N PRO A 210 -20.12 0.10 4.76
CA PRO A 210 -18.75 0.05 4.32
C PRO A 210 -17.79 0.47 5.44
N PHE A 211 -16.68 -0.26 5.58
CA PHE A 211 -15.64 0.04 6.56
C PHE A 211 -14.36 0.60 5.90
N LEU A 212 -14.25 0.47 4.60
CA LEU A 212 -13.13 0.94 3.80
C LEU A 212 -13.63 1.38 2.43
N PHE A 213 -12.91 2.31 1.80
CA PHE A 213 -12.98 2.49 0.36
C PHE A 213 -11.59 2.42 -0.27
N LEU A 214 -11.57 1.95 -1.50
CA LEU A 214 -10.43 1.94 -2.40
C LEU A 214 -10.67 3.02 -3.45
N ALA A 215 -9.68 3.84 -3.73
CA ALA A 215 -9.81 4.91 -4.71
C ALA A 215 -8.60 4.97 -5.65
N GLU A 216 -8.85 5.40 -6.88
CA GLU A 216 -7.84 5.72 -7.87
C GLU A 216 -8.10 7.13 -8.39
N ALA A 217 -7.08 7.99 -8.31
CA ALA A 217 -7.07 9.30 -8.90
C ALA A 217 -6.00 9.41 -9.99
N VAL A 218 -6.22 10.28 -10.97
CA VAL A 218 -5.33 10.44 -12.14
C VAL A 218 -4.78 11.85 -12.19
N ARG A 219 -3.46 11.99 -12.30
CA ARG A 219 -2.82 13.29 -12.47
C ARG A 219 -3.28 13.95 -13.78
N GLY A 220 -3.88 15.15 -13.68
CA GLY A 220 -4.41 15.87 -14.83
C GLY A 220 -5.57 15.18 -15.53
N GLY A 221 -6.29 14.30 -14.83
CA GLY A 221 -7.49 13.65 -15.35
C GLY A 221 -8.62 14.66 -15.59
N LYS A 222 -9.51 14.36 -16.54
CA LYS A 222 -10.76 15.11 -16.74
C LYS A 222 -11.81 14.62 -15.72
N PRO A 223 -12.80 15.42 -15.33
CA PRO A 223 -13.88 14.99 -14.45
C PRO A 223 -14.58 13.71 -14.88
N GLY A 224 -15.08 12.95 -13.93
CA GLY A 224 -15.82 11.71 -14.17
C GLY A 224 -15.38 10.55 -13.27
N LEU A 225 -15.96 10.50 -12.07
CA LEU A 225 -15.77 9.42 -11.11
C LEU A 225 -16.70 8.25 -11.44
N ARG A 226 -16.17 7.05 -11.50
CA ARG A 226 -16.92 5.79 -11.55
C ARG A 226 -16.91 5.12 -10.18
N VAL A 227 -18.11 4.93 -9.62
CA VAL A 227 -18.29 4.09 -8.45
C VAL A 227 -18.47 2.65 -8.92
N GLU A 228 -17.63 1.76 -8.41
CA GLU A 228 -17.64 0.33 -8.74
C GLU A 228 -18.58 -0.44 -7.82
N PRO A 229 -19.06 -1.63 -8.20
CA PRO A 229 -19.80 -2.51 -7.31
C PRO A 229 -19.05 -2.74 -6.00
N VAL A 230 -19.79 -2.78 -4.90
CA VAL A 230 -19.22 -3.00 -3.57
C VAL A 230 -18.49 -4.35 -3.52
N LEU A 231 -17.30 -4.36 -2.91
CA LEU A 231 -16.62 -5.60 -2.57
C LEU A 231 -17.14 -6.12 -1.24
N LEU A 232 -17.72 -7.31 -1.24
CA LEU A 232 -18.11 -8.02 -0.02
C LEU A 232 -16.99 -8.94 0.43
N VAL A 233 -16.59 -8.84 1.69
CA VAL A 233 -15.55 -9.71 2.26
C VAL A 233 -16.11 -11.11 2.48
N GLU A 234 -17.32 -11.17 3.05
CA GLU A 234 -17.99 -12.43 3.41
C GLU A 234 -19.34 -12.58 2.69
N VAL A 235 -19.73 -13.82 2.47
CA VAL A 235 -21.07 -14.21 2.07
C VAL A 235 -21.86 -14.80 3.26
N GLY A 236 -23.15 -14.98 3.11
CA GLY A 236 -24.13 -15.20 4.17
C GLY A 236 -23.84 -16.27 5.24
N ASN A 237 -22.89 -17.17 5.02
CA ASN A 237 -22.48 -18.22 5.98
C ASN A 237 -21.14 -17.89 6.70
N GLY A 238 -20.60 -16.68 6.53
CA GLY A 238 -19.31 -16.28 7.08
C GLY A 238 -18.08 -16.75 6.27
N SER A 239 -18.31 -17.40 5.13
CA SER A 239 -17.23 -17.72 4.18
C SER A 239 -16.83 -16.48 3.39
N TRP A 240 -15.59 -16.42 2.94
CA TRP A 240 -15.15 -15.37 2.05
C TRP A 240 -15.89 -15.40 0.71
N SER A 241 -16.14 -14.22 0.15
CA SER A 241 -16.67 -14.12 -1.21
C SER A 241 -15.68 -14.67 -2.24
N GLU A 242 -16.18 -15.05 -3.41
CA GLU A 242 -15.32 -15.52 -4.51
C GLU A 242 -14.27 -14.46 -4.87
N GLU A 243 -14.64 -13.18 -4.81
CA GLU A 243 -13.72 -12.09 -5.09
C GLU A 243 -12.63 -11.97 -4.04
N MET A 244 -12.95 -12.10 -2.76
CA MET A 244 -11.95 -12.14 -1.69
C MET A 244 -11.02 -13.32 -1.84
N LEU A 245 -11.53 -14.49 -2.21
CA LEU A 245 -10.69 -15.67 -2.52
C LEU A 245 -9.74 -15.38 -3.69
N ALA A 246 -10.20 -14.72 -4.74
CA ALA A 246 -9.36 -14.33 -5.87
C ALA A 246 -8.31 -13.29 -5.50
N VAL A 247 -8.63 -12.35 -4.60
CA VAL A 247 -7.69 -11.32 -4.11
C VAL A 247 -6.58 -11.94 -3.28
N TYR A 248 -6.94 -12.80 -2.33
CA TYR A 248 -5.97 -13.46 -1.45
C TYR A 248 -5.22 -14.62 -2.14
N GLY A 249 -5.81 -15.25 -3.17
CA GLY A 249 -5.20 -16.37 -3.87
C GLY A 249 -4.81 -17.50 -2.92
N GLU A 250 -3.60 -18.00 -3.07
CA GLU A 250 -3.04 -19.14 -2.31
C GLU A 250 -2.75 -18.82 -0.82
N TYR A 251 -2.85 -17.56 -0.40
CA TYR A 251 -2.58 -17.15 0.99
C TYR A 251 -3.42 -17.91 2.01
N LYS A 252 -4.65 -18.29 1.65
CA LYS A 252 -5.58 -18.97 2.57
C LYS A 252 -5.33 -20.46 2.70
N GLU A 253 -4.69 -21.11 1.74
CA GLU A 253 -4.49 -22.58 1.76
C GLU A 253 -3.51 -23.02 2.84
N ASN A 254 -2.61 -22.14 3.27
CA ASN A 254 -1.57 -22.44 4.25
C ASN A 254 -1.98 -22.16 5.72
N HIS A 255 -3.20 -21.65 5.97
CA HIS A 255 -3.70 -21.30 7.30
C HIS A 255 -4.96 -22.09 7.72
N ARG A 256 -5.19 -23.26 7.13
CA ARG A 256 -6.21 -24.24 7.59
C ARG A 256 -5.58 -25.35 8.40
#